data_20c6905e1f89e3ac3d8532a03828b99f
#
_entry.id   20c6905e1f89e3ac3d8532a03828b99f
#
_cell.length_a   1.000
_cell.length_b   1.000
_cell.length_c   1.000
_cell.angle_alpha   90.00
_cell.angle_beta   90.00
_cell.angle_gamma   90.00
#
_symmetry.space_group_name_H-M   'P 1'
#
loop_
_entity.id
_entity.type
_entity.pdbx_description
1 polymer ?
#
loop_
_entity_poly.entity_id
_entity_poly.type
_entity_poly.pdbx_seq_one_letter_code
_entity_poly.pdbx_strand_id
1 'polypeptide(L)'
;ASELVPWTLSLAGVAFCGWWLATGTMSGALAVALAMLSGIAPVALAMSTSTVQRIGILAGASNGILIRGNETFRKLAAADVVIFNRVGTLTEGDTHVLGVAAERNENPDLVLRVAGALMMESNHPASAAIVRACRVSRDAGSGGGEVPHWIETVHVAIAEDGAFVGQVEIPVKDSDDKLEMRFVEGRVWRPRDLTALSEKMAVAALSGGTPMVVSWRGKVRGVITIGEDIKPDAVESIDQLEDMGVDTMMITRDPYPVARRFADRLNISRVFAGIIASRKAIAVRSVHSDGETVVMVGDKDIRDSLRAADVGVLMDNTEGNQNLDVDYADVVALRNNVLSIPEAIEIARAVVRMMDSNIYFAWFYNVAVILLGMTGMIHPLLASLLMIFSSLWIDWRSRRVSSRRKHLFRVKLGRW
;
A
#
# COMPACT_ATOMS: atom_id res chain seq x y z
N ALA A 1 3.18 -33.12 -3.64
CA ALA A 1 2.38 -34.32 -3.26
C ALA A 1 2.16 -35.26 -4.46
N SER A 2 1.91 -34.72 -5.65
CA SER A 2 1.71 -35.52 -6.89
C SER A 2 2.90 -36.38 -7.23
N GLU A 3 4.10 -35.92 -7.00
CA GLU A 3 5.34 -36.67 -7.29
C GLU A 3 5.67 -37.73 -6.22
N LEU A 4 5.26 -37.51 -4.98
CA LEU A 4 5.60 -38.39 -3.87
C LEU A 4 4.99 -39.80 -4.03
N VAL A 5 3.73 -39.86 -4.45
CA VAL A 5 2.97 -41.12 -4.56
C VAL A 5 3.59 -42.09 -5.57
N PRO A 6 3.87 -41.71 -6.86
CA PRO A 6 4.51 -42.61 -7.81
C PRO A 6 5.91 -43.05 -7.38
N TRP A 7 6.72 -42.16 -6.82
CA TRP A 7 8.04 -42.50 -6.29
C TRP A 7 7.96 -43.54 -5.18
N THR A 8 6.97 -43.43 -4.31
CA THR A 8 6.82 -44.35 -3.19
C THR A 8 6.28 -45.72 -3.62
N LEU A 9 5.36 -45.75 -4.58
CA LEU A 9 4.91 -46.99 -5.19
C LEU A 9 6.07 -47.75 -5.82
N SER A 10 6.94 -47.04 -6.53
CA SER A 10 8.13 -47.63 -7.15
C SER A 10 9.10 -48.17 -6.09
N LEU A 11 9.40 -47.41 -5.04
CA LEU A 11 10.26 -47.85 -3.94
C LEU A 11 9.67 -49.00 -3.13
N ALA A 12 8.36 -49.02 -2.89
CA ALA A 12 7.68 -50.13 -2.23
C ALA A 12 7.73 -51.42 -3.07
N GLY A 13 7.60 -51.28 -4.40
CA GLY A 13 7.77 -52.42 -5.31
C GLY A 13 9.21 -52.97 -5.30
N VAL A 14 10.21 -52.11 -5.32
CA VAL A 14 11.62 -52.50 -5.21
C VAL A 14 11.90 -53.18 -3.87
N ALA A 15 11.39 -52.60 -2.76
CA ALA A 15 11.54 -53.20 -1.42
C ALA A 15 10.86 -54.54 -1.30
N PHE A 16 9.66 -54.70 -1.88
CA PHE A 16 8.96 -55.98 -1.96
C PHE A 16 9.79 -57.04 -2.65
N CYS A 17 10.30 -56.76 -3.87
CA CYS A 17 11.10 -57.69 -4.62
C CYS A 17 12.41 -58.03 -3.88
N GLY A 18 13.08 -57.04 -3.32
CA GLY A 18 14.32 -57.22 -2.54
C GLY A 18 14.12 -58.12 -1.33
N TRP A 19 13.10 -57.89 -0.54
CA TRP A 19 12.75 -58.72 0.65
C TRP A 19 12.32 -60.14 0.28
N TRP A 20 11.54 -60.29 -0.80
CA TRP A 20 11.14 -61.61 -1.29
C TRP A 20 12.33 -62.44 -1.74
N LEU A 21 13.25 -61.84 -2.46
CA LEU A 21 14.49 -62.49 -2.89
C LEU A 21 15.41 -62.85 -1.70
N ALA A 22 15.50 -61.97 -0.69
CA ALA A 22 16.39 -62.17 0.44
C ALA A 22 15.85 -63.18 1.47
N THR A 23 14.53 -63.21 1.73
CA THR A 23 13.93 -64.00 2.82
C THR A 23 13.14 -65.20 2.30
N GLY A 24 12.79 -65.28 1.02
CA GLY A 24 11.93 -66.31 0.42
C GLY A 24 10.48 -66.27 0.93
N THR A 25 10.10 -65.32 1.80
CA THR A 25 8.78 -65.23 2.42
C THR A 25 7.95 -64.11 1.80
N MET A 26 6.85 -64.48 1.16
CA MET A 26 5.96 -63.51 0.50
C MET A 26 5.23 -62.66 1.54
N SER A 27 4.89 -63.19 2.71
CA SER A 27 4.23 -62.45 3.79
C SER A 27 5.11 -61.32 4.39
N GLY A 28 6.41 -61.60 4.56
CA GLY A 28 7.38 -60.59 5.03
C GLY A 28 7.59 -59.46 4.01
N ALA A 29 7.76 -59.84 2.72
CA ALA A 29 7.89 -58.85 1.64
C ALA A 29 6.65 -57.97 1.51
N LEU A 30 5.46 -58.56 1.64
CA LEU A 30 4.19 -57.83 1.59
C LEU A 30 4.04 -56.91 2.80
N ALA A 31 4.42 -57.35 4.01
CA ALA A 31 4.39 -56.52 5.20
C ALA A 31 5.28 -55.27 5.08
N VAL A 32 6.49 -55.40 4.51
CA VAL A 32 7.39 -54.25 4.25
C VAL A 32 6.78 -53.25 3.28
N ALA A 33 6.27 -53.76 2.13
CA ALA A 33 5.62 -52.87 1.16
C ALA A 33 4.39 -52.14 1.74
N LEU A 34 3.55 -52.87 2.48
CA LEU A 34 2.38 -52.27 3.16
C LEU A 34 2.79 -51.27 4.24
N ALA A 35 3.84 -51.55 5.01
CA ALA A 35 4.35 -50.58 6.01
C ALA A 35 4.82 -49.30 5.35
N MET A 36 5.54 -49.36 4.23
CA MET A 36 5.95 -48.19 3.46
C MET A 36 4.76 -47.40 2.94
N LEU A 37 3.80 -48.06 2.30
CA LEU A 37 2.64 -47.41 1.69
C LEU A 37 1.68 -46.82 2.72
N SER A 38 1.46 -47.51 3.86
CA SER A 38 0.54 -47.04 4.93
C SER A 38 1.15 -45.96 5.82
N GLY A 39 2.48 -45.92 5.89
CA GLY A 39 3.18 -44.93 6.73
C GLY A 39 3.34 -43.57 6.11
N ILE A 40 3.24 -43.46 4.77
CA ILE A 40 3.40 -42.18 4.09
C ILE A 40 2.22 -41.27 4.38
N ALA A 41 2.51 -40.00 4.60
CA ALA A 41 1.54 -38.95 4.87
C ALA A 41 1.48 -37.90 3.73
N PRO A 42 0.98 -38.23 2.52
CA PRO A 42 0.85 -37.26 1.44
C PRO A 42 -0.18 -36.18 1.79
N VAL A 43 -1.18 -36.51 2.59
CA VAL A 43 -2.18 -35.56 3.11
C VAL A 43 -1.52 -34.54 4.03
N ALA A 44 -0.58 -34.93 4.88
CA ALA A 44 0.18 -34.02 5.74
C ALA A 44 0.95 -32.98 4.91
N LEU A 45 1.53 -33.39 3.78
CA LEU A 45 2.23 -32.51 2.85
C LEU A 45 1.26 -31.51 2.17
N ALA A 46 0.09 -31.99 1.74
CA ALA A 46 -0.93 -31.15 1.11
C ALA A 46 -1.56 -30.18 2.11
N MET A 47 -1.84 -30.62 3.32
CA MET A 47 -2.43 -29.77 4.38
C MET A 47 -1.43 -28.81 5.02
N SER A 48 -0.13 -29.06 4.91
CA SER A 48 0.92 -28.23 5.51
C SER A 48 0.90 -26.78 5.02
N THR A 49 0.42 -26.55 3.81
CA THR A 49 0.29 -25.22 3.20
C THR A 49 -1.12 -24.67 3.33
N SER A 50 -2.15 -25.43 2.95
CA SER A 50 -3.53 -24.95 2.88
C SER A 50 -4.11 -24.53 4.24
N THR A 51 -3.85 -25.30 5.29
CA THR A 51 -4.32 -24.96 6.64
C THR A 51 -3.67 -23.69 7.17
N VAL A 52 -2.35 -23.54 6.99
CA VAL A 52 -1.62 -22.36 7.45
C VAL A 52 -2.09 -21.11 6.71
N GLN A 53 -2.33 -21.22 5.40
CA GLN A 53 -2.87 -20.10 4.61
C GLN A 53 -4.26 -19.67 5.06
N ARG A 54 -5.17 -20.60 5.29
CA ARG A 54 -6.51 -20.28 5.83
C ARG A 54 -6.41 -19.55 7.17
N ILE A 55 -5.52 -19.99 8.05
CA ILE A 55 -5.27 -19.32 9.33
C ILE A 55 -4.70 -17.92 9.10
N GLY A 56 -3.77 -17.75 8.14
CA GLY A 56 -3.21 -16.46 7.77
C GLY A 56 -4.26 -15.49 7.21
N ILE A 57 -5.14 -15.96 6.32
CA ILE A 57 -6.26 -15.16 5.80
C ILE A 57 -7.19 -14.73 6.93
N LEU A 58 -7.57 -15.65 7.82
CA LEU A 58 -8.43 -15.32 8.98
C LEU A 58 -7.75 -14.34 9.94
N ALA A 59 -6.45 -14.51 10.18
CA ALA A 59 -5.68 -13.59 11.01
C ALA A 59 -5.58 -12.19 10.38
N GLY A 60 -5.39 -12.09 9.07
CA GLY A 60 -5.45 -10.84 8.32
C GLY A 60 -6.83 -10.19 8.43
N ALA A 61 -7.88 -10.94 8.10
CA ALA A 61 -9.26 -10.46 8.13
C ALA A 61 -9.69 -9.94 9.50
N SER A 62 -9.27 -10.60 10.59
CA SER A 62 -9.54 -10.12 11.97
C SER A 62 -8.88 -8.79 12.30
N ASN A 63 -7.85 -8.38 11.53
CA ASN A 63 -7.19 -7.08 11.61
C ASN A 63 -7.62 -6.13 10.49
N GLY A 64 -8.69 -6.47 9.75
CA GLY A 64 -9.16 -5.66 8.63
C GLY A 64 -8.23 -5.69 7.39
N ILE A 65 -7.44 -6.75 7.24
CA ILE A 65 -6.53 -6.93 6.11
C ILE A 65 -6.99 -8.17 5.33
N LEU A 66 -7.47 -7.96 4.12
CA LEU A 66 -7.89 -9.04 3.24
C LEU A 66 -6.75 -9.39 2.27
N ILE A 67 -6.21 -10.59 2.38
CA ILE A 67 -5.11 -11.09 1.53
C ILE A 67 -5.68 -12.12 0.55
N ARG A 68 -5.45 -11.91 -0.74
CA ARG A 68 -5.92 -12.78 -1.81
C ARG A 68 -4.85 -13.80 -2.20
N GLY A 69 -5.22 -15.06 -2.12
CA GLY A 69 -4.44 -16.15 -2.70
C GLY A 69 -3.12 -16.49 -2.01
N ASN A 70 -2.57 -17.60 -2.47
CA ASN A 70 -1.40 -18.24 -1.85
C ASN A 70 -0.09 -17.57 -2.25
N GLU A 71 -0.01 -17.09 -3.47
CA GLU A 71 1.19 -16.48 -4.03
C GLU A 71 1.47 -15.13 -3.37
N THR A 72 0.40 -14.39 -3.03
CA THR A 72 0.49 -13.10 -2.35
C THR A 72 1.24 -13.18 -1.02
N PHE A 73 1.04 -14.25 -0.22
CA PHE A 73 1.79 -14.44 1.02
C PHE A 73 3.30 -14.54 0.79
N ARG A 74 3.72 -15.27 -0.25
CA ARG A 74 5.15 -15.43 -0.56
C ARG A 74 5.78 -14.14 -1.05
N LYS A 75 5.11 -13.43 -1.97
CA LYS A 75 5.56 -12.13 -2.48
C LYS A 75 5.60 -11.09 -1.36
N LEU A 76 4.56 -11.01 -0.54
CA LEU A 76 4.49 -10.06 0.57
C LEU A 76 5.55 -10.35 1.64
N ALA A 77 5.84 -11.62 1.94
CA ALA A 77 6.89 -12.01 2.87
C ALA A 77 8.30 -11.67 2.37
N ALA A 78 8.48 -11.71 1.05
CA ALA A 78 9.74 -11.39 0.36
C ALA A 78 9.87 -9.91 -0.03
N ALA A 79 8.97 -9.04 0.43
CA ALA A 79 9.00 -7.63 0.10
C ALA A 79 10.32 -6.98 0.47
N ASP A 80 11.00 -6.37 -0.52
CA ASP A 80 12.23 -5.60 -0.36
C ASP A 80 11.92 -4.11 -0.21
N VAL A 81 10.91 -3.61 -0.94
CA VAL A 81 10.52 -2.20 -0.93
C VAL A 81 9.00 -2.02 -0.91
N VAL A 82 8.54 -1.05 -0.12
CA VAL A 82 7.14 -0.57 -0.10
C VAL A 82 7.09 0.82 -0.69
N ILE A 83 6.35 0.98 -1.78
CA ILE A 83 6.11 2.27 -2.44
C ILE A 83 4.74 2.80 -2.00
N PHE A 84 4.74 3.95 -1.37
CA PHE A 84 3.51 4.63 -0.95
C PHE A 84 3.10 5.71 -1.94
N ASN A 85 1.84 5.71 -2.35
CA ASN A 85 1.24 6.93 -2.90
C ASN A 85 1.12 7.95 -1.77
N ARG A 86 1.36 9.25 -2.04
CA ARG A 86 1.29 10.26 -0.99
C ARG A 86 -0.16 10.51 -0.56
N VAL A 87 -0.97 11.03 -1.49
CA VAL A 87 -2.33 11.50 -1.26
C VAL A 87 -3.27 10.35 -0.99
N GLY A 88 -4.09 10.45 0.05
CA GLY A 88 -5.07 9.43 0.42
C GLY A 88 -4.49 8.15 1.02
N THR A 89 -3.15 8.01 1.07
CA THR A 89 -2.45 6.84 1.61
C THR A 89 -1.67 7.20 2.87
N LEU A 90 -0.70 8.11 2.78
CA LEU A 90 0.06 8.63 3.92
C LEU A 90 -0.65 9.79 4.62
N THR A 91 -1.69 10.36 3.96
CA THR A 91 -2.46 11.49 4.44
C THR A 91 -3.93 11.14 4.63
N GLU A 92 -4.65 11.91 5.46
CA GLU A 92 -6.05 11.64 5.83
C GLU A 92 -7.07 11.96 4.71
N GLY A 93 -6.64 12.51 3.59
CA GLY A 93 -7.53 12.80 2.45
C GLY A 93 -8.44 14.01 2.64
N ASP A 94 -8.49 14.63 3.82
CA ASP A 94 -9.17 15.93 4.01
C ASP A 94 -8.23 17.07 3.65
N THR A 95 -8.24 17.41 2.37
CA THR A 95 -7.40 18.45 1.82
C THR A 95 -7.91 19.82 2.27
N HIS A 96 -7.03 20.64 2.83
CA HIS A 96 -7.32 22.00 3.27
C HIS A 96 -6.20 22.98 2.89
N VAL A 97 -6.51 24.28 2.94
CA VAL A 97 -5.53 25.34 2.69
C VAL A 97 -4.68 25.54 3.95
N LEU A 98 -3.36 25.28 3.85
CA LEU A 98 -2.40 25.49 4.94
C LEU A 98 -2.00 26.96 5.06
N GLY A 99 -1.99 27.69 3.95
CA GLY A 99 -1.64 29.10 3.93
C GLY A 99 -1.72 29.70 2.53
N VAL A 100 -1.80 31.03 2.51
CA VAL A 100 -1.79 31.85 1.28
C VAL A 100 -0.66 32.86 1.42
N ALA A 101 0.29 32.83 0.50
CA ALA A 101 1.35 33.81 0.37
C ALA A 101 1.09 34.69 -0.87
N ALA A 102 1.06 35.99 -0.68
CA ALA A 102 0.89 36.95 -1.76
C ALA A 102 2.20 37.71 -2.04
N GLU A 103 2.38 38.21 -3.26
CA GLU A 103 3.48 39.10 -3.66
C GLU A 103 3.37 40.45 -2.91
N ARG A 104 4.46 41.23 -2.91
CA ARG A 104 4.44 42.56 -2.35
C ARG A 104 3.32 43.38 -2.97
N ASN A 105 2.53 44.05 -2.11
CA ASN A 105 1.38 44.86 -2.49
C ASN A 105 0.16 44.11 -3.06
N GLU A 106 0.12 42.78 -2.94
CA GLU A 106 -1.06 41.98 -3.26
C GLU A 106 -1.74 41.51 -1.97
N ASN A 107 -3.07 41.48 -1.99
CA ASN A 107 -3.85 40.99 -0.86
C ASN A 107 -3.99 39.46 -0.91
N PRO A 108 -3.58 38.72 0.14
CA PRO A 108 -3.73 37.26 0.16
C PRO A 108 -5.18 36.78 0.00
N ASP A 109 -6.15 37.53 0.51
CA ASP A 109 -7.56 37.18 0.35
C ASP A 109 -8.03 37.35 -1.09
N LEU A 110 -7.50 38.33 -1.82
CA LEU A 110 -7.78 38.46 -3.26
C LEU A 110 -7.21 37.29 -4.05
N VAL A 111 -5.98 36.87 -3.72
CA VAL A 111 -5.37 35.65 -4.32
C VAL A 111 -6.25 34.43 -4.10
N LEU A 112 -6.73 34.24 -2.87
CA LEU A 112 -7.61 33.13 -2.51
C LEU A 112 -8.97 33.21 -3.24
N ARG A 113 -9.55 34.44 -3.35
CA ARG A 113 -10.83 34.66 -4.05
C ARG A 113 -10.75 34.38 -5.54
N VAL A 114 -9.68 34.85 -6.20
CA VAL A 114 -9.43 34.57 -7.64
C VAL A 114 -9.30 33.06 -7.88
N ALA A 115 -8.51 32.38 -7.06
CA ALA A 115 -8.36 30.94 -7.17
C ALA A 115 -9.68 30.19 -6.92
N GLY A 116 -10.42 30.56 -5.88
CA GLY A 116 -11.70 29.98 -5.56
C GLY A 116 -12.74 30.15 -6.67
N ALA A 117 -12.74 31.31 -7.33
CA ALA A 117 -13.65 31.59 -8.43
C ALA A 117 -13.32 30.73 -9.67
N LEU A 118 -12.03 30.63 -10.06
CA LEU A 118 -11.59 29.81 -11.20
C LEU A 118 -11.77 28.30 -10.97
N MET A 119 -11.77 27.85 -9.73
CA MET A 119 -11.84 26.44 -9.38
C MET A 119 -13.23 25.98 -8.89
N MET A 120 -14.24 26.87 -8.92
CA MET A 120 -15.56 26.64 -8.30
C MET A 120 -16.30 25.43 -8.90
N GLU A 121 -16.18 25.20 -10.19
CA GLU A 121 -16.89 24.11 -10.88
C GLU A 121 -16.11 22.78 -10.88
N SER A 122 -14.91 22.77 -10.32
CA SER A 122 -14.07 21.57 -10.30
C SER A 122 -14.36 20.68 -9.09
N ASN A 123 -14.58 19.39 -9.35
CA ASN A 123 -14.77 18.37 -8.31
C ASN A 123 -13.46 17.80 -7.75
N HIS A 124 -12.30 18.35 -8.14
CA HIS A 124 -11.02 17.89 -7.63
C HIS A 124 -10.87 18.27 -6.13
N PRO A 125 -10.33 17.38 -5.25
CA PRO A 125 -10.20 17.67 -3.81
C PRO A 125 -9.45 18.97 -3.50
N ALA A 126 -8.40 19.27 -4.26
CA ALA A 126 -7.65 20.53 -4.13
C ALA A 126 -8.52 21.76 -4.44
N SER A 127 -9.38 21.68 -5.45
CA SER A 127 -10.31 22.75 -5.81
C SER A 127 -11.35 22.95 -4.71
N ALA A 128 -11.92 21.86 -4.20
CA ALA A 128 -12.88 21.89 -3.10
C ALA A 128 -12.28 22.53 -1.84
N ALA A 129 -11.00 22.24 -1.54
CA ALA A 129 -10.28 22.86 -0.40
C ALA A 129 -10.14 24.37 -0.55
N ILE A 130 -9.73 24.85 -1.74
CA ILE A 130 -9.58 26.29 -2.02
C ILE A 130 -10.95 26.98 -1.96
N VAL A 131 -11.98 26.38 -2.56
CA VAL A 131 -13.34 26.93 -2.54
C VAL A 131 -13.89 27.01 -1.11
N ARG A 132 -13.67 25.97 -0.28
CA ARG A 132 -14.04 26.02 1.15
C ARG A 132 -13.33 27.15 1.88
N ALA A 133 -12.00 27.25 1.73
CA ALA A 133 -11.23 28.31 2.36
C ALA A 133 -11.66 29.71 1.89
N CYS A 134 -11.96 29.87 0.60
CA CYS A 134 -12.50 31.09 0.04
C CYS A 134 -13.86 31.48 0.68
N ARG A 135 -14.76 30.51 0.90
CA ARG A 135 -16.03 30.74 1.57
C ARG A 135 -15.84 31.18 3.02
N VAL A 136 -14.97 30.49 3.76
CA VAL A 136 -14.65 30.83 5.16
C VAL A 136 -14.06 32.23 5.26
N SER A 137 -13.06 32.58 4.42
CA SER A 137 -12.46 33.90 4.36
C SER A 137 -13.51 34.99 4.04
N ARG A 138 -14.40 34.71 3.10
CA ARG A 138 -15.48 35.62 2.74
C ARG A 138 -16.46 35.85 3.90
N ASP A 139 -16.92 34.79 4.53
CA ASP A 139 -17.93 34.82 5.58
C ASP A 139 -17.36 35.47 6.86
N ALA A 140 -16.03 35.40 7.04
CA ALA A 140 -15.28 36.12 8.09
C ALA A 140 -15.04 37.61 7.76
N GLY A 141 -15.41 38.08 6.56
CA GLY A 141 -15.15 39.45 6.12
C GLY A 141 -13.68 39.79 5.92
N SER A 142 -12.83 38.78 5.70
CA SER A 142 -11.41 38.96 5.47
C SER A 142 -11.13 39.70 4.16
N GLY A 143 -10.04 40.47 4.12
CA GLY A 143 -9.57 41.21 2.92
C GLY A 143 -9.93 42.70 2.94
N GLY A 144 -10.80 43.15 3.85
CA GLY A 144 -11.22 44.54 3.93
C GLY A 144 -12.06 45.03 2.77
N GLY A 145 -12.30 46.30 2.64
CA GLY A 145 -13.16 46.90 1.59
C GLY A 145 -12.56 46.85 0.17
N GLU A 146 -11.28 46.47 0.03
CA GLU A 146 -10.60 46.40 -1.28
C GLU A 146 -10.76 45.04 -1.97
N VAL A 147 -11.20 44.00 -1.26
CA VAL A 147 -11.43 42.68 -1.82
C VAL A 147 -12.89 42.47 -2.09
N PRO A 148 -13.31 42.24 -3.35
CA PRO A 148 -14.69 41.98 -3.70
C PRO A 148 -15.25 40.76 -2.95
N HIS A 149 -16.51 40.89 -2.52
CA HIS A 149 -17.20 39.79 -1.85
C HIS A 149 -17.37 38.58 -2.79
N TRP A 150 -17.60 38.85 -4.08
CA TRP A 150 -17.68 37.87 -5.17
C TRP A 150 -16.75 38.29 -6.31
N ILE A 151 -16.17 37.31 -6.99
CA ILE A 151 -15.44 37.50 -8.24
C ILE A 151 -16.24 36.78 -9.33
N GLU A 152 -16.65 37.53 -10.34
CA GLU A 152 -17.27 36.95 -11.52
C GLU A 152 -16.21 36.34 -12.42
N THR A 153 -16.54 35.19 -13.02
CA THR A 153 -15.66 34.48 -13.94
C THR A 153 -16.39 34.15 -15.24
N VAL A 154 -15.67 34.27 -16.33
CA VAL A 154 -16.18 33.95 -17.68
C VAL A 154 -15.17 33.08 -18.42
N HIS A 155 -15.66 32.13 -19.21
CA HIS A 155 -14.83 31.22 -20.01
C HIS A 155 -13.77 30.46 -19.23
N VAL A 156 -14.16 29.88 -18.09
CA VAL A 156 -13.24 29.03 -17.29
C VAL A 156 -13.02 27.71 -18.04
N ALA A 157 -11.76 27.33 -18.25
CA ALA A 157 -11.36 26.11 -18.90
C ALA A 157 -10.14 25.49 -18.21
N ILE A 158 -9.95 24.20 -18.42
CA ILE A 158 -8.72 23.50 -17.99
C ILE A 158 -7.80 23.39 -19.19
N ALA A 159 -6.62 24.03 -19.12
CA ALA A 159 -5.59 23.98 -20.17
C ALA A 159 -4.94 22.59 -20.25
N GLU A 160 -4.22 22.31 -21.33
CA GLU A 160 -3.52 21.03 -21.56
C GLU A 160 -2.52 20.66 -20.45
N ASP A 161 -1.94 21.64 -19.77
CA ASP A 161 -1.03 21.46 -18.63
C ASP A 161 -1.76 21.26 -17.30
N GLY A 162 -3.11 21.25 -17.32
CA GLY A 162 -3.95 21.09 -16.13
C GLY A 162 -4.15 22.38 -15.32
N ALA A 163 -3.78 23.54 -15.88
CA ALA A 163 -4.06 24.83 -15.26
C ALA A 163 -5.54 25.24 -15.46
N PHE A 164 -6.12 25.87 -14.46
CA PHE A 164 -7.40 26.54 -14.58
C PHE A 164 -7.18 27.95 -15.12
N VAL A 165 -7.80 28.27 -16.24
CA VAL A 165 -7.67 29.57 -16.93
C VAL A 165 -9.05 30.13 -17.21
N GLY A 166 -9.22 31.44 -17.00
CA GLY A 166 -10.49 32.12 -17.27
C GLY A 166 -10.35 33.63 -17.12
N GLN A 167 -11.39 34.35 -17.52
CA GLN A 167 -11.48 35.78 -17.27
C GLN A 167 -12.09 35.98 -15.86
N VAL A 168 -11.42 36.78 -15.02
CA VAL A 168 -11.85 37.09 -13.66
C VAL A 168 -12.06 38.59 -13.52
N GLU A 169 -13.15 39.01 -12.90
CA GLU A 169 -13.42 40.40 -12.65
C GLU A 169 -12.81 40.83 -11.30
N ILE A 170 -11.75 41.63 -11.36
CA ILE A 170 -11.03 42.08 -10.17
C ILE A 170 -10.87 43.58 -10.12
N PRO A 171 -10.71 44.17 -8.91
CA PRO A 171 -10.40 45.58 -8.78
C PRO A 171 -8.98 45.87 -9.30
N VAL A 172 -8.87 46.77 -10.23
CA VAL A 172 -7.63 47.27 -10.82
C VAL A 172 -7.53 48.77 -10.56
N LYS A 173 -6.39 49.24 -10.05
CA LYS A 173 -6.11 50.66 -9.94
C LYS A 173 -5.87 51.29 -11.31
N ASP A 174 -6.61 52.32 -11.61
CA ASP A 174 -6.40 53.15 -12.79
C ASP A 174 -5.29 54.19 -12.54
N SER A 175 -4.95 54.98 -13.60
CA SER A 175 -3.95 56.06 -13.56
C SER A 175 -4.20 57.08 -12.46
N ASP A 176 -5.46 57.25 -12.05
CA ASP A 176 -5.92 58.20 -11.01
C ASP A 176 -6.05 57.55 -9.62
N ASP A 177 -5.45 56.38 -9.38
CA ASP A 177 -5.49 55.56 -8.15
C ASP A 177 -6.94 55.15 -7.73
N LYS A 178 -7.90 55.22 -8.65
CA LYS A 178 -9.25 54.73 -8.44
C LYS A 178 -9.34 53.23 -8.77
N LEU A 179 -10.03 52.48 -7.91
CA LEU A 179 -10.30 51.07 -8.13
C LEU A 179 -11.48 50.93 -9.11
N GLU A 180 -11.23 50.31 -10.24
CA GLU A 180 -12.24 49.92 -11.21
C GLU A 180 -12.26 48.39 -11.35
N MET A 181 -13.46 47.83 -11.45
CA MET A 181 -13.63 46.39 -11.74
C MET A 181 -13.35 46.13 -13.21
N ARG A 182 -12.45 45.23 -13.50
CA ARG A 182 -12.08 44.86 -14.90
C ARG A 182 -11.90 43.35 -15.02
N PHE A 183 -12.37 42.79 -16.14
CA PHE A 183 -12.06 41.42 -16.52
C PHE A 183 -10.62 41.31 -16.97
N VAL A 184 -9.89 40.40 -16.34
CA VAL A 184 -8.49 40.10 -16.68
C VAL A 184 -8.30 38.58 -16.74
N GLU A 185 -7.37 38.12 -17.56
CA GLU A 185 -7.03 36.72 -17.62
C GLU A 185 -6.39 36.29 -16.28
N GLY A 186 -7.03 35.31 -15.64
CA GLY A 186 -6.56 34.66 -14.43
C GLY A 186 -6.15 33.21 -14.71
N ARG A 187 -5.15 32.74 -13.99
CA ARG A 187 -4.65 31.36 -14.11
C ARG A 187 -4.26 30.80 -12.76
N VAL A 188 -4.61 29.51 -12.53
CA VAL A 188 -4.21 28.73 -11.35
C VAL A 188 -3.61 27.44 -11.81
N TRP A 189 -2.37 27.14 -11.40
CA TRP A 189 -1.69 25.91 -11.79
C TRP A 189 -0.77 25.37 -10.69
N ARG A 190 -0.41 24.09 -10.83
CA ARG A 190 0.60 23.45 -10.00
C ARG A 190 1.97 23.65 -10.63
N PRO A 191 2.95 24.30 -9.99
CA PRO A 191 4.27 24.51 -10.57
C PRO A 191 5.01 23.18 -10.70
N ARG A 192 5.74 23.02 -11.81
CA ARG A 192 6.64 21.87 -12.01
C ARG A 192 7.97 22.06 -11.30
N ASP A 193 8.42 23.30 -11.23
CA ASP A 193 9.56 23.72 -10.42
C ASP A 193 9.25 25.04 -9.70
N LEU A 194 10.07 25.43 -8.73
CA LEU A 194 9.87 26.61 -7.92
C LEU A 194 10.79 27.78 -8.31
N THR A 195 11.64 27.60 -9.33
CA THR A 195 12.66 28.61 -9.69
C THR A 195 12.06 29.88 -10.29
N ALA A 196 10.86 29.77 -10.87
CA ALA A 196 10.13 30.93 -11.42
C ALA A 196 9.39 31.75 -10.35
N LEU A 197 9.42 31.35 -9.06
CA LEU A 197 8.76 32.04 -7.97
C LEU A 197 9.72 33.03 -7.29
N SER A 198 9.18 34.13 -6.76
CA SER A 198 9.97 34.97 -5.87
C SER A 198 10.38 34.20 -4.60
N GLU A 199 11.47 34.62 -3.96
CA GLU A 199 12.00 33.97 -2.75
C GLU A 199 10.92 33.73 -1.68
N LYS A 200 10.08 34.74 -1.41
CA LYS A 200 8.97 34.66 -0.45
C LYS A 200 7.97 33.56 -0.84
N MET A 201 7.61 33.48 -2.13
CA MET A 201 6.66 32.47 -2.60
C MET A 201 7.27 31.08 -2.72
N ALA A 202 8.54 30.99 -3.06
CA ALA A 202 9.27 29.73 -3.06
C ALA A 202 9.36 29.14 -1.64
N VAL A 203 9.64 29.95 -0.62
CA VAL A 203 9.64 29.53 0.78
C VAL A 203 8.25 29.06 1.22
N ALA A 204 7.20 29.79 0.86
CA ALA A 204 5.83 29.39 1.15
C ALA A 204 5.43 28.10 0.44
N ALA A 205 5.83 27.92 -0.82
CA ALA A 205 5.61 26.69 -1.59
C ALA A 205 6.31 25.47 -0.98
N LEU A 206 7.39 25.70 -0.23
CA LEU A 206 8.14 24.65 0.48
C LEU A 206 7.59 24.33 1.88
N SER A 207 6.48 24.93 2.31
CA SER A 207 5.96 24.76 3.68
C SER A 207 5.38 23.37 4.00
N GLY A 208 5.48 22.42 3.05
CA GLY A 208 5.15 21.00 3.27
C GLY A 208 3.84 20.53 2.63
N GLY A 209 3.12 21.45 1.96
CA GLY A 209 1.92 21.14 1.19
C GLY A 209 2.18 21.11 -0.32
N THR A 210 1.11 20.95 -1.09
CA THR A 210 1.10 21.10 -2.54
C THR A 210 0.90 22.55 -2.91
N PRO A 211 1.87 23.20 -3.58
CA PRO A 211 1.72 24.59 -3.99
C PRO A 211 0.81 24.72 -5.21
N MET A 212 -0.07 25.71 -5.18
CA MET A 212 -0.87 26.18 -6.31
C MET A 212 -0.55 27.64 -6.56
N VAL A 213 -0.03 27.93 -7.75
CA VAL A 213 0.36 29.31 -8.14
C VAL A 213 -0.84 30.01 -8.75
N VAL A 214 -1.05 31.25 -8.35
CA VAL A 214 -2.13 32.10 -8.85
C VAL A 214 -1.53 33.29 -9.58
N SER A 215 -1.99 33.58 -10.79
CA SER A 215 -1.56 34.73 -11.58
C SER A 215 -2.74 35.43 -12.23
N TRP A 216 -2.56 36.72 -12.47
CA TRP A 216 -3.40 37.51 -13.34
C TRP A 216 -2.60 38.60 -14.03
N ARG A 217 -3.08 39.04 -15.22
CA ARG A 217 -2.36 39.99 -16.07
C ARG A 217 -0.92 39.55 -16.37
N GLY A 218 -0.72 38.23 -16.59
CA GLY A 218 0.58 37.65 -16.92
C GLY A 218 1.63 37.65 -15.79
N LYS A 219 1.27 38.06 -14.57
CA LYS A 219 2.19 38.06 -13.42
C LYS A 219 1.73 37.12 -12.32
N VAL A 220 2.65 36.39 -11.73
CA VAL A 220 2.40 35.62 -10.52
C VAL A 220 2.06 36.57 -9.38
N ARG A 221 0.97 36.31 -8.66
CA ARG A 221 0.45 37.15 -7.58
C ARG A 221 0.49 36.51 -6.22
N GLY A 222 0.42 35.18 -6.20
CA GLY A 222 0.49 34.45 -4.97
C GLY A 222 0.62 32.95 -5.15
N VAL A 223 0.84 32.30 -4.02
CA VAL A 223 0.89 30.83 -3.89
C VAL A 223 -0.06 30.44 -2.76
N ILE A 224 -0.95 29.51 -3.06
CA ILE A 224 -1.81 28.83 -2.10
C ILE A 224 -1.20 27.47 -1.82
N THR A 225 -0.85 27.19 -0.58
CA THR A 225 -0.34 25.89 -0.18
C THR A 225 -1.49 25.03 0.35
N ILE A 226 -1.74 23.93 -0.32
CA ILE A 226 -2.78 22.96 0.04
C ILE A 226 -2.10 21.78 0.72
N GLY A 227 -2.65 21.33 1.81
CA GLY A 227 -2.14 20.20 2.55
C GLY A 227 -3.22 19.25 2.97
N GLU A 228 -2.75 18.12 3.41
CA GLU A 228 -3.51 17.09 4.07
C GLU A 228 -2.76 16.72 5.32
N ASP A 229 -3.48 16.43 6.39
CA ASP A 229 -2.86 15.96 7.60
C ASP A 229 -2.23 14.59 7.38
N ILE A 230 -1.02 14.42 7.87
CA ILE A 230 -0.33 13.13 7.87
C ILE A 230 -1.10 12.21 8.82
N LYS A 231 -1.38 10.99 8.39
CA LYS A 231 -2.02 10.00 9.25
C LYS A 231 -1.19 9.79 10.51
N PRO A 232 -1.81 9.73 11.70
CA PRO A 232 -1.10 9.68 12.98
C PRO A 232 -0.22 8.45 13.14
N ASP A 233 -0.54 7.36 12.42
CA ASP A 233 0.18 6.09 12.42
C ASP A 233 1.23 5.97 11.30
N ALA A 234 1.36 6.99 10.44
CA ALA A 234 2.24 6.91 9.27
C ALA A 234 3.72 6.79 9.66
N VAL A 235 4.20 7.63 10.60
CA VAL A 235 5.60 7.59 11.05
C VAL A 235 5.92 6.24 11.69
N GLU A 236 5.07 5.77 12.62
CA GLU A 236 5.27 4.45 13.25
C GLU A 236 5.28 3.32 12.24
N SER A 237 4.45 3.40 11.21
CA SER A 237 4.40 2.39 10.14
C SER A 237 5.68 2.36 9.31
N ILE A 238 6.22 3.52 8.94
CA ILE A 238 7.47 3.64 8.18
C ILE A 238 8.64 3.09 9.01
N ASP A 239 8.75 3.51 10.28
CA ASP A 239 9.82 3.04 11.18
C ASP A 239 9.75 1.52 11.35
N GLN A 240 8.54 0.92 11.49
CA GLN A 240 8.40 -0.54 11.58
C GLN A 240 8.84 -1.26 10.30
N LEU A 241 8.57 -0.70 9.12
CA LEU A 241 9.02 -1.29 7.85
C LEU A 241 10.55 -1.28 7.73
N GLU A 242 11.18 -0.15 8.03
CA GLU A 242 12.64 -0.02 8.03
C GLU A 242 13.29 -0.98 9.06
N ASP A 243 12.72 -1.10 10.27
CA ASP A 243 13.16 -2.07 11.29
C ASP A 243 13.02 -3.53 10.82
N MET A 244 12.06 -3.80 9.94
CA MET A 244 11.88 -5.11 9.32
C MET A 244 12.83 -5.36 8.14
N GLY A 245 13.68 -4.39 7.79
CA GLY A 245 14.59 -4.42 6.64
C GLY A 245 13.88 -4.29 5.31
N VAL A 246 12.78 -3.54 5.28
CA VAL A 246 12.01 -3.23 4.07
C VAL A 246 12.17 -1.75 3.77
N ASP A 247 12.77 -1.43 2.64
CA ASP A 247 12.97 -0.05 2.20
C ASP A 247 11.64 0.65 1.97
N THR A 248 11.58 1.93 2.30
CA THR A 248 10.38 2.74 2.07
C THR A 248 10.60 3.77 0.98
N MET A 249 9.59 3.92 0.11
CA MET A 249 9.63 4.85 -1.01
C MET A 249 8.30 5.59 -1.13
N MET A 250 8.35 6.85 -1.47
CA MET A 250 7.15 7.64 -1.78
C MET A 250 7.12 8.03 -3.26
N ILE A 251 5.94 7.89 -3.89
CA ILE A 251 5.69 8.38 -5.25
C ILE A 251 4.66 9.50 -5.25
N THR A 252 5.02 10.65 -5.84
CA THR A 252 4.15 11.83 -5.85
C THR A 252 4.30 12.66 -7.13
N ARG A 253 3.29 13.50 -7.41
CA ARG A 253 3.31 14.50 -8.49
C ARG A 253 4.01 15.80 -8.08
N ASP A 254 4.33 15.96 -6.80
CA ASP A 254 4.96 17.18 -6.29
C ASP A 254 6.38 17.36 -6.82
N PRO A 255 6.87 18.60 -6.95
CA PRO A 255 8.28 18.88 -7.21
C PRO A 255 9.17 18.26 -6.12
N TYR A 256 10.38 17.84 -6.52
CA TYR A 256 11.31 17.13 -5.63
C TYR A 256 11.54 17.82 -4.28
N PRO A 257 11.77 19.15 -4.19
CA PRO A 257 12.00 19.81 -2.89
C PRO A 257 10.82 19.69 -1.92
N VAL A 258 9.59 19.75 -2.44
CA VAL A 258 8.36 19.58 -1.64
C VAL A 258 8.19 18.12 -1.20
N ALA A 259 8.37 17.20 -2.16
CA ALA A 259 8.26 15.78 -1.92
C ALA A 259 9.31 15.29 -0.90
N ARG A 260 10.56 15.74 -1.03
CA ARG A 260 11.65 15.37 -0.11
C ARG A 260 11.37 15.87 1.31
N ARG A 261 10.95 17.12 1.46
CA ARG A 261 10.61 17.67 2.77
C ARG A 261 9.44 16.94 3.45
N PHE A 262 8.45 16.49 2.68
CA PHE A 262 7.37 15.67 3.20
C PHE A 262 7.88 14.27 3.63
N ALA A 263 8.72 13.65 2.81
CA ALA A 263 9.30 12.34 3.09
C ALA A 263 10.22 12.36 4.33
N ASP A 264 11.00 13.44 4.51
CA ASP A 264 11.85 13.63 5.69
C ASP A 264 11.05 13.66 7.01
N ARG A 265 9.83 14.20 6.98
CA ARG A 265 8.93 14.21 8.15
C ARG A 265 8.43 12.82 8.53
N LEU A 266 8.48 11.87 7.61
CA LEU A 266 8.02 10.49 7.78
C LEU A 266 9.16 9.48 7.83
N ASN A 267 10.43 9.93 7.79
CA ASN A 267 11.62 9.08 7.70
C ASN A 267 11.66 8.19 6.45
N ILE A 268 10.97 8.56 5.36
CA ILE A 268 10.97 7.79 4.11
C ILE A 268 12.31 7.94 3.39
N SER A 269 12.96 6.82 3.08
CA SER A 269 14.31 6.77 2.53
C SER A 269 14.39 7.25 1.07
N ARG A 270 13.46 6.86 0.21
CA ARG A 270 13.50 7.10 -1.26
C ARG A 270 12.27 7.87 -1.74
N VAL A 271 12.44 8.76 -2.76
CA VAL A 271 11.34 9.60 -3.29
C VAL A 271 11.36 9.64 -4.81
N PHE A 272 10.23 9.31 -5.42
CA PHE A 272 9.91 9.57 -6.82
C PHE A 272 8.99 10.79 -6.92
N ALA A 273 9.57 11.94 -7.23
CA ALA A 273 8.90 13.23 -7.34
C ALA A 273 8.56 13.58 -8.80
N GLY A 274 7.56 14.42 -9.01
CA GLY A 274 7.15 14.92 -10.33
C GLY A 274 6.52 13.85 -11.22
N ILE A 275 6.11 12.71 -10.70
CA ILE A 275 5.56 11.60 -11.47
C ILE A 275 4.06 11.78 -11.66
N ILE A 276 3.64 12.03 -12.88
CA ILE A 276 2.21 12.12 -13.24
C ILE A 276 1.53 10.76 -13.16
N ALA A 277 0.21 10.73 -12.98
CA ALA A 277 -0.56 9.51 -12.75
C ALA A 277 -0.30 8.42 -13.81
N SER A 278 -0.29 8.78 -15.10
CA SER A 278 -0.04 7.86 -16.22
C SER A 278 1.37 7.23 -16.24
N ARG A 279 2.35 7.83 -15.57
CA ARG A 279 3.73 7.33 -15.51
C ARG A 279 4.06 6.61 -14.20
N LYS A 280 3.19 6.64 -13.20
CA LYS A 280 3.44 5.96 -11.91
C LYS A 280 3.66 4.45 -12.09
N ALA A 281 2.85 3.80 -12.90
CA ALA A 281 3.00 2.37 -13.19
C ALA A 281 4.36 2.03 -13.83
N ILE A 282 4.89 2.92 -14.68
CA ILE A 282 6.22 2.74 -15.28
C ILE A 282 7.31 2.88 -14.19
N ALA A 283 7.19 3.87 -13.31
CA ALA A 283 8.14 4.06 -12.22
C ALA A 283 8.14 2.86 -11.24
N VAL A 284 6.98 2.28 -10.95
CA VAL A 284 6.89 1.05 -10.13
C VAL A 284 7.60 -0.12 -10.82
N ARG A 285 7.38 -0.31 -12.14
CA ARG A 285 8.05 -1.38 -12.91
C ARG A 285 9.58 -1.19 -12.99
N SER A 286 10.08 0.05 -12.99
CA SER A 286 11.53 0.28 -13.01
C SER A 286 12.18 -0.23 -11.73
N VAL A 287 11.56 -0.07 -10.57
CA VAL A 287 12.04 -0.61 -9.29
C VAL A 287 12.04 -2.15 -9.31
N HIS A 288 10.96 -2.76 -9.84
CA HIS A 288 10.92 -4.21 -10.01
C HIS A 288 12.03 -4.73 -10.95
N SER A 289 12.34 -3.99 -12.04
CA SER A 289 13.42 -4.39 -12.97
C SER A 289 14.82 -4.32 -12.34
N ASP A 290 15.00 -3.62 -11.24
CA ASP A 290 16.23 -3.62 -10.44
C ASP A 290 16.40 -4.89 -9.58
N GLY A 291 15.41 -5.81 -9.63
CA GLY A 291 15.41 -7.08 -8.94
C GLY A 291 14.78 -7.03 -7.54
N GLU A 292 14.18 -5.90 -7.16
CA GLU A 292 13.48 -5.73 -5.88
C GLU A 292 12.05 -6.27 -5.96
N THR A 293 11.58 -6.92 -4.91
CA THR A 293 10.16 -7.30 -4.74
C THR A 293 9.37 -6.11 -4.24
N VAL A 294 8.49 -5.58 -5.09
CA VAL A 294 7.82 -4.31 -4.89
C VAL A 294 6.40 -4.50 -4.35
N VAL A 295 6.10 -3.82 -3.26
CA VAL A 295 4.74 -3.66 -2.73
C VAL A 295 4.29 -2.22 -3.01
N MET A 296 3.23 -2.04 -3.80
CA MET A 296 2.65 -0.71 -4.06
C MET A 296 1.41 -0.49 -3.19
N VAL A 297 1.39 0.61 -2.46
CA VAL A 297 0.29 0.97 -1.56
C VAL A 297 -0.40 2.24 -2.05
N GLY A 298 -1.71 2.20 -2.17
CA GLY A 298 -2.47 3.36 -2.59
C GLY A 298 -3.98 3.16 -2.63
N ASP A 299 -4.65 4.15 -3.19
CA ASP A 299 -6.10 4.20 -3.36
C ASP A 299 -6.54 3.68 -4.75
N LYS A 300 -7.85 3.73 -5.00
CA LYS A 300 -8.47 3.32 -6.27
C LYS A 300 -8.02 4.14 -7.49
N ASP A 301 -7.46 5.33 -7.30
CA ASP A 301 -7.08 6.23 -8.40
C ASP A 301 -5.78 5.81 -9.08
N ILE A 302 -5.01 4.90 -8.46
CA ILE A 302 -3.74 4.39 -8.99
C ILE A 302 -3.75 2.90 -9.33
N ARG A 303 -4.89 2.37 -9.80
CA ARG A 303 -5.10 0.94 -10.14
C ARG A 303 -3.99 0.34 -10.99
N ASP A 304 -3.54 1.08 -12.02
CA ASP A 304 -2.48 0.61 -12.92
C ASP A 304 -1.14 0.46 -12.20
N SER A 305 -0.87 1.29 -11.19
CA SER A 305 0.34 1.19 -10.38
C SER A 305 0.26 0.01 -9.41
N LEU A 306 -0.92 -0.26 -8.83
CA LEU A 306 -1.15 -1.45 -7.99
C LEU A 306 -0.94 -2.74 -8.79
N ARG A 307 -1.45 -2.82 -10.03
CA ARG A 307 -1.23 -3.96 -10.94
C ARG A 307 0.21 -4.10 -11.42
N ALA A 308 0.98 -3.02 -11.42
CA ALA A 308 2.35 -3.01 -11.92
C ALA A 308 3.38 -3.53 -10.90
N ALA A 309 3.01 -3.60 -9.62
CA ALA A 309 3.83 -4.12 -8.53
C ALA A 309 3.70 -5.64 -8.40
N ASP A 310 4.61 -6.26 -7.63
CA ASP A 310 4.50 -7.67 -7.25
C ASP A 310 3.32 -7.93 -6.32
N VAL A 311 3.02 -6.95 -5.46
CA VAL A 311 1.84 -6.94 -4.58
C VAL A 311 1.22 -5.55 -4.59
N GLY A 312 -0.02 -5.46 -5.04
CA GLY A 312 -0.84 -4.25 -4.94
C GLY A 312 -1.65 -4.24 -3.65
N VAL A 313 -1.48 -3.21 -2.83
CA VAL A 313 -2.25 -3.01 -1.59
C VAL A 313 -3.19 -1.82 -1.76
N LEU A 314 -4.48 -2.09 -1.77
CA LEU A 314 -5.52 -1.07 -1.78
C LEU A 314 -5.82 -0.63 -0.36
N MET A 315 -5.71 0.67 -0.09
CA MET A 315 -6.25 1.29 1.12
C MET A 315 -7.66 1.80 0.83
N ASP A 316 -8.65 1.19 1.49
CA ASP A 316 -10.05 1.54 1.29
C ASP A 316 -10.48 2.62 2.27
N ASN A 317 -10.83 3.80 1.73
CA ASN A 317 -11.34 4.94 2.48
C ASN A 317 -12.88 4.98 2.47
N THR A 318 -13.54 4.02 1.85
CA THR A 318 -15.00 4.05 1.66
C THR A 318 -15.69 3.29 2.77
N GLU A 319 -16.20 4.00 3.76
CA GLU A 319 -17.22 3.48 4.67
C GLU A 319 -18.45 3.04 3.86
N GLY A 320 -18.64 1.74 3.73
CA GLY A 320 -19.91 1.16 3.31
C GLY A 320 -20.12 0.82 1.83
N ASN A 321 -19.11 0.82 0.96
CA ASN A 321 -19.31 0.38 -0.42
C ASN A 321 -19.18 -1.14 -0.55
N GLN A 322 -20.32 -1.84 -0.66
CA GLN A 322 -20.41 -3.31 -0.71
C GLN A 322 -19.93 -3.94 -2.04
N ASN A 323 -19.65 -3.14 -3.06
CA ASN A 323 -19.16 -3.60 -4.38
C ASN A 323 -17.67 -3.25 -4.55
N LEU A 324 -16.81 -3.88 -3.78
CA LEU A 324 -15.36 -3.88 -3.99
C LEU A 324 -15.04 -4.74 -5.24
N ASP A 325 -15.10 -4.13 -6.42
CA ASP A 325 -14.48 -4.70 -7.62
C ASP A 325 -12.96 -4.55 -7.47
N VAL A 326 -12.35 -5.54 -6.83
CA VAL A 326 -10.98 -5.49 -6.32
C VAL A 326 -10.01 -6.32 -7.17
N ASP A 327 -10.31 -6.57 -8.44
CA ASP A 327 -9.46 -7.40 -9.30
C ASP A 327 -8.08 -6.80 -9.61
N TYR A 328 -7.83 -5.58 -9.15
CA TYR A 328 -6.56 -4.87 -9.34
C TYR A 328 -5.67 -4.81 -8.08
N ALA A 329 -6.09 -5.39 -6.96
CA ALA A 329 -5.31 -5.42 -5.73
C ALA A 329 -5.22 -6.83 -5.14
N ASP A 330 -4.04 -7.20 -4.67
CA ASP A 330 -3.76 -8.49 -4.02
C ASP A 330 -4.09 -8.46 -2.53
N VAL A 331 -4.02 -7.28 -1.93
CA VAL A 331 -4.33 -7.02 -0.53
C VAL A 331 -5.23 -5.81 -0.42
N VAL A 332 -6.24 -5.89 0.47
CA VAL A 332 -7.12 -4.76 0.79
C VAL A 332 -7.03 -4.47 2.28
N ALA A 333 -6.62 -3.25 2.63
CA ALA A 333 -6.62 -2.73 3.98
C ALA A 333 -7.95 -1.99 4.23
N LEU A 334 -8.89 -2.65 4.92
CA LEU A 334 -10.22 -2.08 5.24
C LEU A 334 -10.16 -0.99 6.30
N ARG A 335 -9.14 -1.03 7.16
CA ARG A 335 -8.84 0.06 8.07
C ARG A 335 -7.97 1.05 7.32
N ASN A 336 -8.39 2.27 7.25
CA ASN A 336 -7.64 3.34 6.58
C ASN A 336 -6.40 3.78 7.40
N ASN A 337 -5.64 2.81 7.94
CA ASN A 337 -4.42 3.04 8.71
C ASN A 337 -3.20 2.47 7.97
N VAL A 338 -2.08 3.19 8.06
CA VAL A 338 -0.82 2.80 7.39
C VAL A 338 -0.18 1.60 8.08
N LEU A 339 -0.39 1.43 9.39
CA LEU A 339 0.09 0.28 10.17
C LEU A 339 -0.42 -1.07 9.66
N SER A 340 -1.50 -1.10 8.88
CA SER A 340 -1.94 -2.32 8.19
C SER A 340 -0.88 -2.91 7.27
N ILE A 341 0.08 -2.10 6.78
CA ILE A 341 1.09 -2.55 5.81
C ILE A 341 2.18 -3.39 6.49
N PRO A 342 2.91 -2.89 7.52
CA PRO A 342 3.85 -3.74 8.25
C PRO A 342 3.16 -4.94 8.89
N GLU A 343 1.93 -4.80 9.39
CA GLU A 343 1.15 -5.93 9.90
C GLU A 343 0.89 -7.01 8.84
N ALA A 344 0.55 -6.62 7.61
CA ALA A 344 0.34 -7.56 6.51
C ALA A 344 1.63 -8.34 6.18
N ILE A 345 2.77 -7.65 6.11
CA ILE A 345 4.08 -8.26 5.85
C ILE A 345 4.47 -9.21 7.01
N GLU A 346 4.22 -8.81 8.25
CA GLU A 346 4.49 -9.65 9.43
C GLU A 346 3.66 -10.94 9.42
N ILE A 347 2.36 -10.83 9.10
CA ILE A 347 1.49 -11.98 8.92
C ILE A 347 2.03 -12.89 7.82
N ALA A 348 2.37 -12.32 6.67
CA ALA A 348 2.86 -13.07 5.53
C ALA A 348 4.17 -13.80 5.86
N ARG A 349 5.13 -13.15 6.50
CA ARG A 349 6.39 -13.75 6.97
C ARG A 349 6.14 -14.89 7.98
N ALA A 350 5.17 -14.73 8.90
CA ALA A 350 4.82 -15.78 9.85
C ALA A 350 4.17 -16.99 9.17
N VAL A 351 3.26 -16.75 8.22
CA VAL A 351 2.59 -17.78 7.42
C VAL A 351 3.61 -18.56 6.59
N VAL A 352 4.48 -17.87 5.84
CA VAL A 352 5.49 -18.51 4.98
C VAL A 352 6.47 -19.33 5.81
N ARG A 353 7.01 -18.79 6.89
CA ARG A 353 7.90 -19.54 7.81
C ARG A 353 7.25 -20.81 8.35
N MET A 354 5.96 -20.75 8.71
CA MET A 354 5.24 -21.92 9.20
C MET A 354 4.99 -22.93 8.08
N MET A 355 4.63 -22.48 6.88
CA MET A 355 4.45 -23.34 5.71
C MET A 355 5.74 -24.10 5.39
N ASP A 356 6.84 -23.39 5.28
CA ASP A 356 8.14 -23.99 4.93
C ASP A 356 8.60 -24.94 6.04
N SER A 357 8.44 -24.57 7.30
CA SER A 357 8.74 -25.47 8.43
C SER A 357 7.87 -26.72 8.46
N ASN A 358 6.60 -26.63 8.10
CA ASN A 358 5.71 -27.80 8.00
C ASN A 358 6.08 -28.67 6.80
N ILE A 359 6.48 -28.10 5.67
CA ILE A 359 6.96 -28.83 4.50
C ILE A 359 8.24 -29.61 4.85
N TYR A 360 9.22 -28.97 5.50
CA TYR A 360 10.45 -29.64 5.94
C TYR A 360 10.16 -30.79 6.92
N PHE A 361 9.25 -30.58 7.87
CA PHE A 361 8.84 -31.65 8.81
C PHE A 361 8.16 -32.81 8.07
N ALA A 362 7.24 -32.52 7.16
CA ALA A 362 6.55 -33.55 6.37
C ALA A 362 7.53 -34.33 5.48
N TRP A 363 8.50 -33.67 4.85
CA TRP A 363 9.56 -34.32 4.08
C TRP A 363 10.41 -35.25 4.96
N PHE A 364 10.91 -34.73 6.07
CA PHE A 364 11.72 -35.50 7.00
C PHE A 364 10.98 -36.75 7.49
N TYR A 365 9.71 -36.58 7.89
CA TYR A 365 8.87 -37.68 8.32
C TYR A 365 8.71 -38.76 7.24
N ASN A 366 8.36 -38.38 6.01
CA ASN A 366 8.15 -39.34 4.92
C ASN A 366 9.46 -40.09 4.56
N VAL A 367 10.59 -39.39 4.51
CA VAL A 367 11.89 -40.03 4.27
C VAL A 367 12.22 -41.03 5.41
N ALA A 368 12.04 -40.64 6.66
CA ALA A 368 12.30 -41.50 7.81
C ALA A 368 11.44 -42.77 7.80
N VAL A 369 10.13 -42.64 7.50
CA VAL A 369 9.21 -43.77 7.44
C VAL A 369 9.54 -44.70 6.28
N ILE A 370 9.93 -44.17 5.12
CA ILE A 370 10.36 -44.96 3.98
C ILE A 370 11.61 -45.79 4.35
N LEU A 371 12.64 -45.16 4.90
CA LEU A 371 13.88 -45.82 5.30
C LEU A 371 13.63 -46.89 6.37
N LEU A 372 12.87 -46.58 7.41
CA LEU A 372 12.52 -47.52 8.47
C LEU A 372 11.62 -48.68 7.94
N GLY A 373 10.70 -48.38 7.02
CA GLY A 373 9.88 -49.37 6.36
C GLY A 373 10.71 -50.38 5.55
N MET A 374 11.72 -49.89 4.83
CA MET A 374 12.64 -50.73 4.04
C MET A 374 13.43 -51.70 4.92
N THR A 375 13.73 -51.40 6.16
CA THR A 375 14.43 -52.30 7.08
C THR A 375 13.55 -53.44 7.62
N GLY A 376 12.21 -53.41 7.37
CA GLY A 376 11.27 -54.38 7.90
C GLY A 376 11.03 -54.28 9.41
N MET A 377 11.56 -53.23 10.07
CA MET A 377 11.46 -53.05 11.53
C MET A 377 10.10 -52.46 11.96
N ILE A 378 9.33 -51.89 11.04
CA ILE A 378 8.04 -51.28 11.34
C ILE A 378 6.89 -52.17 10.84
N HIS A 379 5.99 -52.49 11.79
CA HIS A 379 4.74 -53.17 11.43
C HIS A 379 3.78 -52.18 10.74
N PRO A 380 3.00 -52.63 9.71
CA PRO A 380 2.09 -51.75 8.95
C PRO A 380 1.11 -50.95 9.84
N LEU A 381 0.58 -51.56 10.91
CA LEU A 381 -0.30 -50.85 11.90
C LEU A 381 0.43 -49.69 12.60
N LEU A 382 1.68 -49.89 12.99
CA LEU A 382 2.47 -48.85 13.62
C LEU A 382 2.77 -47.70 12.62
N ALA A 383 3.08 -48.02 11.37
CA ALA A 383 3.27 -47.05 10.31
C ALA A 383 2.02 -46.20 10.09
N SER A 384 0.83 -46.79 10.07
CA SER A 384 -0.45 -46.10 9.97
C SER A 384 -0.72 -45.17 11.16
N LEU A 385 -0.40 -45.61 12.38
CA LEU A 385 -0.53 -44.75 13.59
C LEU A 385 0.43 -43.57 13.53
N LEU A 386 1.66 -43.76 13.10
CA LEU A 386 2.64 -42.68 12.92
C LEU A 386 2.17 -41.67 11.87
N MET A 387 1.55 -42.15 10.77
CA MET A 387 0.95 -41.27 9.76
C MET A 387 -0.15 -40.37 10.34
N ILE A 388 -1.08 -40.95 11.12
CA ILE A 388 -2.16 -40.19 11.77
C ILE A 388 -1.56 -39.16 12.72
N PHE A 389 -0.60 -39.59 13.54
CA PHE A 389 0.05 -38.69 14.51
C PHE A 389 0.76 -37.53 13.84
N SER A 390 1.51 -37.78 12.75
CA SER A 390 2.21 -36.72 12.02
C SER A 390 1.24 -35.69 11.43
N SER A 391 0.10 -36.16 10.91
CA SER A 391 -0.93 -35.29 10.33
C SER A 391 -1.60 -34.41 11.41
N LEU A 392 -1.94 -35.00 12.55
CA LEU A 392 -2.51 -34.28 13.71
C LEU A 392 -1.50 -33.27 14.29
N TRP A 393 -0.21 -33.64 14.34
CA TRP A 393 0.86 -32.76 14.82
C TRP A 393 1.02 -31.51 13.93
N ILE A 394 1.00 -31.69 12.60
CA ILE A 394 1.07 -30.57 11.64
C ILE A 394 -0.16 -29.65 11.79
N ASP A 395 -1.37 -30.23 11.91
CA ASP A 395 -2.58 -29.41 12.11
C ASP A 395 -2.53 -28.62 13.42
N TRP A 396 -2.19 -29.28 14.52
CA TRP A 396 -2.06 -28.62 15.82
C TRP A 396 -0.98 -27.52 15.83
N ARG A 397 0.18 -27.78 15.22
CA ARG A 397 1.25 -26.84 15.10
C ARG A 397 0.85 -25.62 14.24
N SER A 398 0.12 -25.85 13.16
CA SER A 398 -0.38 -24.80 12.25
C SER A 398 -1.31 -23.83 12.99
N ARG A 399 -2.16 -24.33 13.91
CA ARG A 399 -3.06 -23.50 14.72
C ARG A 399 -2.33 -22.55 15.69
N ARG A 400 -1.07 -22.81 16.03
CA ARG A 400 -0.24 -21.93 16.89
C ARG A 400 0.14 -20.60 16.24
N VAL A 401 0.06 -20.47 14.93
CA VAL A 401 0.26 -19.19 14.23
C VAL A 401 -0.72 -18.13 14.75
N SER A 402 -1.98 -18.53 14.99
CA SER A 402 -3.01 -17.63 15.51
C SER A 402 -2.80 -17.26 17.00
N SER A 403 -2.24 -18.16 17.82
CA SER A 403 -2.19 -17.95 19.28
C SER A 403 -1.01 -17.09 19.75
N ARG A 404 0.12 -17.07 19.05
CA ARG A 404 1.28 -16.21 19.39
C ARG A 404 0.95 -14.72 19.33
N ARG A 405 -0.04 -14.32 18.55
CA ARG A 405 -0.47 -12.94 18.38
C ARG A 405 -1.24 -12.35 19.55
N LYS A 406 -1.97 -13.17 20.34
CA LYS A 406 -2.67 -12.65 21.52
C LYS A 406 -1.72 -12.07 22.59
N HIS A 407 -0.45 -12.44 22.57
CA HIS A 407 0.57 -11.92 23.50
C HIS A 407 1.18 -10.59 23.04
N LEU A 408 1.37 -10.37 21.74
CA LEU A 408 1.94 -9.13 21.21
C LEU A 408 0.94 -7.95 21.28
N PHE A 409 -0.36 -8.22 21.06
CA PHE A 409 -1.39 -7.17 21.12
C PHE A 409 -1.83 -6.79 22.54
N ARG A 410 -1.68 -7.69 23.54
CA ARG A 410 -2.01 -7.36 24.94
C ARG A 410 -1.04 -6.35 25.57
N VAL A 411 0.16 -6.21 25.04
CA VAL A 411 1.16 -5.27 25.57
C VAL A 411 0.92 -3.83 25.10
N LYS A 412 0.32 -3.61 23.93
CA LYS A 412 0.09 -2.24 23.40
C LYS A 412 -1.24 -1.60 23.84
N LEU A 413 -2.26 -2.38 24.25
CA LEU A 413 -3.55 -1.84 24.73
C LEU A 413 -3.56 -1.43 26.22
N GLY A 414 -2.45 -1.53 26.92
CA GLY A 414 -2.32 -1.21 28.35
C GLY A 414 -1.80 0.19 28.69
N ARG A 415 -1.70 1.10 27.72
CA ARG A 415 -1.33 2.50 27.96
C ARG A 415 -2.29 3.45 27.24
N TRP A 416 -3.44 3.60 27.81
CA TRP A 416 -4.30 4.80 27.71
C TRP A 416 -4.81 5.12 29.10
#